data_c4ba36e0dd10708e6f469684434b0adc
#
_entry.id   c4ba36e0dd10708e6f469684434b0adc
#
_cell.length_a   1.000
_cell.length_b   1.000
_cell.length_c   1.000
_cell.angle_alpha   90.00
_cell.angle_beta   90.00
_cell.angle_gamma   90.00
#
_symmetry.space_group_name_H-M   'P 1'
#
loop_
_entity.id
_entity.type
_entity.pdbx_description
1 polymer ?
#
loop_
_entity_poly.entity_id
_entity_poly.type
_entity_poly.pdbx_seq_one_letter_code
_entity_poly.pdbx_strand_id
1 'polypeptide(L)'
;SLSGGTDKVNWLISAGYLKNNGLIRHGHDEFDRYTMNGKINAQLASWAKVEYSTKFMRSEYEKPQYLTGLFFHNIARRWPTCPTIDPNGHYPDGMEIAELEDGGTTATRNNQFTQQLNFIFTPVKGWNIHLEGAMRNEFYKSKTNKFPVYSYYADGTKWLRDSGYGSVASVSD
;
A
#
# COMPACT_ATOMS: atom_id res chain seq x y z
N SER A 1 -1.24 19.82 9.84
CA SER A 1 -2.67 20.03 10.12
C SER A 1 -2.97 21.51 10.23
N LEU A 2 -4.15 21.89 9.78
CA LEU A 2 -4.73 23.24 9.85
C LEU A 2 -6.08 23.13 10.56
N SER A 3 -6.35 24.04 11.50
CA SER A 3 -7.62 24.10 12.17
C SER A 3 -8.02 25.58 12.36
N GLY A 4 -9.31 25.82 12.39
CA GLY A 4 -9.88 27.13 12.60
C GLY A 4 -11.35 27.03 12.94
N GLY A 5 -11.95 28.16 13.26
CA GLY A 5 -13.37 28.17 13.53
C GLY A 5 -13.85 29.47 14.13
N THR A 6 -15.14 29.49 14.39
CA THR A 6 -15.88 30.52 15.10
C THR A 6 -16.62 29.85 16.27
N ASP A 7 -17.36 30.63 17.06
CA ASP A 7 -18.16 30.08 18.15
C ASP A 7 -19.19 29.02 17.68
N LYS A 8 -19.58 29.05 16.40
CA LYS A 8 -20.58 28.14 15.82
C LYS A 8 -20.02 27.06 14.91
N VAL A 9 -18.85 27.26 14.34
CA VAL A 9 -18.28 26.33 13.36
C VAL A 9 -16.80 26.13 13.65
N ASN A 10 -16.40 24.87 13.81
CA ASN A 10 -15.01 24.48 13.96
C ASN A 10 -14.65 23.49 12.86
N TRP A 11 -13.47 23.64 12.29
CA TRP A 11 -12.98 22.75 11.27
C TRP A 11 -11.51 22.36 11.49
N LEU A 12 -11.15 21.18 11.00
CA LEU A 12 -9.80 20.67 11.01
C LEU A 12 -9.54 19.95 9.69
N ILE A 13 -8.40 20.27 9.08
CA ILE A 13 -7.88 19.55 7.90
C ILE A 13 -6.46 19.09 8.22
N SER A 14 -6.18 17.84 7.91
CA SER A 14 -4.83 17.30 8.05
C SER A 14 -4.46 16.47 6.82
N ALA A 15 -3.19 16.53 6.44
CA ALA A 15 -2.60 15.68 5.44
C ALA A 15 -1.35 15.01 6.01
N GLY A 16 -1.09 13.79 5.59
CA GLY A 16 0.08 13.01 5.99
C GLY A 16 0.60 12.19 4.81
N TYR A 17 1.90 12.06 4.77
CA TYR A 17 2.61 11.20 3.82
C TYR A 17 3.57 10.31 4.59
N LEU A 18 3.60 9.03 4.23
CA LEU A 18 4.55 8.06 4.73
C LEU A 18 5.18 7.36 3.54
N LYS A 19 6.49 7.37 3.49
CA LYS A 19 7.29 6.53 2.59
C LYS A 19 8.09 5.54 3.42
N ASN A 20 8.08 4.28 3.00
CA ASN A 20 8.87 3.22 3.61
C ASN A 20 9.53 2.43 2.50
N ASN A 21 10.84 2.48 2.44
CA ASN A 21 11.63 1.60 1.58
C ASN A 21 11.74 0.25 2.30
N GLY A 22 11.48 -0.82 1.57
CA GLY A 22 11.54 -2.17 2.10
C GLY A 22 12.93 -2.57 2.61
N LEU A 23 12.99 -3.73 3.22
CA LEU A 23 14.24 -4.28 3.76
C LEU A 23 15.10 -4.97 2.70
N ILE A 24 14.52 -5.29 1.56
CA ILE A 24 15.20 -6.00 0.48
C ILE A 24 15.97 -5.00 -0.38
N ARG A 25 17.28 -5.19 -0.49
CA ARG A 25 18.16 -4.30 -1.25
C ARG A 25 18.11 -4.53 -2.76
N HIS A 26 17.67 -5.72 -3.17
CA HIS A 26 17.59 -6.13 -4.56
C HIS A 26 16.14 -6.08 -5.03
N GLY A 27 15.95 -5.51 -6.23
CA GLY A 27 14.62 -5.25 -6.76
C GLY A 27 13.96 -4.02 -6.14
N HIS A 28 12.71 -3.81 -6.46
CA HIS A 28 11.95 -2.63 -6.04
C HIS A 28 10.98 -3.01 -4.92
N ASP A 29 11.20 -2.53 -3.70
CA ASP A 29 10.39 -2.81 -2.52
C ASP A 29 10.09 -1.47 -1.83
N GLU A 30 8.96 -0.85 -2.18
CA GLU A 30 8.55 0.48 -1.71
C GLU A 30 7.09 0.51 -1.29
N PHE A 31 6.82 1.20 -0.20
CA PHE A 31 5.48 1.48 0.29
C PHE A 31 5.28 2.97 0.50
N ASP A 32 4.27 3.52 -0.16
CA ASP A 32 3.83 4.90 -0.02
C ASP A 32 2.40 4.96 0.52
N ARG A 33 2.15 5.86 1.46
CA ARG A 33 0.81 6.10 1.98
C ARG A 33 0.52 7.58 2.10
N TYR A 34 -0.55 7.99 1.46
CA TYR A 34 -1.11 9.33 1.51
C TYR A 34 -2.38 9.30 2.35
N THR A 35 -2.52 10.22 3.29
CA THR A 35 -3.71 10.37 4.12
C THR A 35 -4.17 11.82 4.10
N MET A 36 -5.48 12.02 3.97
CA MET A 36 -6.13 13.31 4.15
C MET A 36 -7.33 13.13 5.06
N ASN A 37 -7.46 13.98 6.06
CA ASN A 37 -8.60 13.98 6.96
C ASN A 37 -9.19 15.39 7.02
N GLY A 38 -10.52 15.45 6.99
CA GLY A 38 -11.28 16.65 7.19
C GLY A 38 -12.33 16.43 8.27
N LYS A 39 -12.51 17.37 9.15
CA LYS A 39 -13.58 17.38 10.16
C LYS A 39 -14.19 18.76 10.25
N ILE A 40 -15.53 18.82 10.26
CA ILE A 40 -16.30 20.04 10.45
C ILE A 40 -17.34 19.75 11.52
N ASN A 41 -17.39 20.60 12.53
CA ASN A 41 -18.44 20.60 13.55
C ASN A 41 -19.15 21.96 13.45
N ALA A 42 -20.48 21.94 13.31
CA ALA A 42 -21.27 23.15 13.19
C ALA A 42 -22.46 23.12 14.15
N GLN A 43 -22.63 24.19 14.92
CA GLN A 43 -23.81 24.44 15.72
C GLN A 43 -24.83 25.14 14.84
N LEU A 44 -25.82 24.38 14.36
CA LEU A 44 -26.87 24.91 13.46
C LEU A 44 -27.89 25.76 14.21
N ALA A 45 -28.25 25.30 15.41
CA ALA A 45 -29.17 26.00 16.32
C ALA A 45 -28.78 25.65 17.77
N SER A 46 -29.40 26.31 18.74
CA SER A 46 -29.16 26.02 20.16
C SER A 46 -29.47 24.54 20.53
N TRP A 47 -30.33 23.91 19.74
CA TRP A 47 -30.79 22.53 19.92
C TRP A 47 -30.26 21.54 18.84
N ALA A 48 -29.47 22.01 17.84
CA ALA A 48 -29.05 21.19 16.73
C ALA A 48 -27.55 21.39 16.42
N LYS A 49 -26.81 20.31 16.40
CA LYS A 49 -25.38 20.25 16.03
C LYS A 49 -25.18 19.19 14.94
N VAL A 50 -24.31 19.50 13.99
CA VAL A 50 -23.86 18.56 12.97
C VAL A 50 -22.34 18.39 13.06
N GLU A 51 -21.89 17.15 12.94
CA GLU A 51 -20.48 16.80 12.81
C GLU A 51 -20.28 15.98 11.55
N TYR A 52 -19.44 16.45 10.68
CA TYR A 52 -19.05 15.75 9.47
C TYR A 52 -17.55 15.44 9.50
N SER A 53 -17.18 14.21 9.22
CA SER A 53 -15.80 13.83 9.05
C SER A 53 -15.60 13.05 7.76
N THR A 54 -14.49 13.32 7.09
CA THR A 54 -14.06 12.62 5.89
C THR A 54 -12.61 12.20 6.03
N LYS A 55 -12.31 11.01 5.56
CA LYS A 55 -10.95 10.46 5.53
C LYS A 55 -10.70 9.82 4.18
N PHE A 56 -9.67 10.28 3.52
CA PHE A 56 -9.11 9.65 2.33
C PHE A 56 -7.76 9.03 2.69
N MET A 57 -7.56 7.79 2.28
CA MET A 57 -6.28 7.10 2.38
C MET A 57 -5.99 6.42 1.04
N ARG A 58 -4.79 6.63 0.54
CA ARG A 58 -4.25 5.90 -0.60
C ARG A 58 -2.94 5.26 -0.17
N SER A 59 -2.84 3.96 -0.33
CA SER A 59 -1.60 3.21 -0.16
C SER A 59 -1.18 2.58 -1.48
N GLU A 60 0.09 2.69 -1.78
CA GLU A 60 0.76 2.10 -2.93
C GLU A 60 1.89 1.23 -2.41
N TYR A 61 1.92 -0.01 -2.85
CA TYR A 61 2.96 -0.95 -2.49
C TYR A 61 3.47 -1.64 -3.75
N GLU A 62 4.75 -1.48 -4.02
CA GLU A 62 5.43 -2.15 -5.09
C GLU A 62 6.51 -3.06 -4.52
N LYS A 63 6.54 -4.30 -4.97
CA LYS A 63 7.52 -5.29 -4.55
C LYS A 63 7.96 -6.18 -5.71
N PRO A 64 9.16 -6.80 -5.63
CA PRO A 64 9.54 -7.84 -6.57
C PRO A 64 8.49 -8.96 -6.59
N GLN A 65 8.15 -9.43 -7.78
CA GLN A 65 7.12 -10.45 -7.95
C GLN A 65 7.51 -11.77 -7.24
N TYR A 66 8.78 -12.09 -7.21
CA TYR A 66 9.33 -13.29 -6.56
C TYR A 66 9.58 -13.16 -5.05
N LEU A 67 9.32 -12.01 -4.45
CA LEU A 67 9.41 -11.81 -3.01
C LEU A 67 8.24 -12.52 -2.31
N THR A 68 8.37 -13.82 -2.12
CA THR A 68 7.35 -14.72 -1.57
C THR A 68 7.91 -15.52 -0.39
N GLY A 69 7.06 -16.28 0.28
CA GLY A 69 7.51 -17.22 1.32
C GLY A 69 8.52 -18.24 0.82
N LEU A 70 8.41 -18.67 -0.45
CA LEU A 70 9.37 -19.59 -1.07
C LEU A 70 10.75 -18.96 -1.23
N PHE A 71 10.82 -17.67 -1.57
CA PHE A 71 12.08 -16.92 -1.63
C PHE A 71 12.83 -16.99 -0.29
N PHE A 72 12.15 -16.66 0.82
CA PHE A 72 12.76 -16.71 2.15
C PHE A 72 13.17 -18.12 2.56
N HIS A 73 12.35 -19.12 2.22
CA HIS A 73 12.65 -20.52 2.45
C HIS A 73 13.92 -20.96 1.70
N ASN A 74 14.07 -20.58 0.46
CA ASN A 74 15.22 -20.91 -0.37
C ASN A 74 16.50 -20.26 0.15
N ILE A 75 16.46 -18.97 0.49
CA ILE A 75 17.61 -18.25 1.07
C ILE A 75 18.07 -18.91 2.37
N ALA A 76 17.14 -19.27 3.26
CA ALA A 76 17.48 -19.90 4.55
C ALA A 76 18.17 -21.25 4.40
N ARG A 77 18.01 -21.92 3.26
CA ARG A 77 18.62 -23.23 2.96
C ARG A 77 19.84 -23.14 2.06
N ARG A 78 20.21 -21.95 1.63
CA ARG A 78 21.33 -21.78 0.71
C ARG A 78 22.66 -22.11 1.39
N TRP A 79 23.51 -22.81 0.67
CA TRP A 79 24.85 -23.16 1.15
C TRP A 79 25.72 -21.91 1.19
N PRO A 80 26.48 -21.68 2.27
CA PRO A 80 27.33 -20.49 2.40
C PRO A 80 28.48 -20.43 1.39
N THR A 81 28.77 -21.55 0.72
CA THR A 81 29.79 -21.65 -0.34
C THR A 81 29.30 -21.19 -1.71
N CYS A 82 27.98 -20.93 -1.89
CA CYS A 82 27.49 -20.43 -3.17
C CYS A 82 27.85 -18.95 -3.34
N PRO A 83 28.57 -18.57 -4.40
CA PRO A 83 28.88 -17.18 -4.66
C PRO A 83 27.61 -16.40 -5.06
N THR A 84 27.50 -15.16 -4.64
CA THR A 84 26.38 -14.29 -5.02
C THR A 84 26.49 -13.85 -6.49
N ILE A 85 27.71 -13.61 -6.93
CA ILE A 85 28.05 -13.19 -8.30
C ILE A 85 29.21 -14.06 -8.78
N ASP A 86 29.16 -14.50 -10.02
CA ASP A 86 30.22 -15.26 -10.66
C ASP A 86 31.38 -14.35 -11.08
N PRO A 87 32.55 -14.89 -11.49
CA PRO A 87 33.68 -14.09 -11.96
C PRO A 87 33.36 -13.22 -13.18
N ASN A 88 32.32 -13.51 -13.94
CA ASN A 88 31.88 -12.76 -15.11
C ASN A 88 30.85 -11.66 -14.75
N GLY A 89 30.48 -11.52 -13.47
CA GLY A 89 29.54 -10.50 -13.00
C GLY A 89 28.08 -10.88 -13.09
N HIS A 90 27.75 -12.16 -13.34
CA HIS A 90 26.38 -12.65 -13.43
C HIS A 90 25.91 -13.34 -12.15
N TYR A 91 24.61 -13.46 -11.99
CA TYR A 91 24.01 -14.30 -10.94
C TYR A 91 24.07 -15.77 -11.36
N PRO A 92 24.84 -16.61 -10.64
CA PRO A 92 24.95 -18.02 -10.99
C PRO A 92 23.66 -18.78 -10.71
N ASP A 93 23.60 -19.99 -11.23
CA ASP A 93 22.48 -20.89 -10.94
C ASP A 93 22.26 -21.07 -9.42
N GLY A 94 21.01 -21.06 -9.05
CA GLY A 94 20.59 -21.19 -7.67
C GLY A 94 20.58 -19.89 -6.87
N MET A 95 20.89 -18.72 -7.43
CA MET A 95 20.75 -17.44 -6.77
C MET A 95 19.38 -16.80 -7.04
N GLU A 96 18.63 -16.57 -5.96
CA GLU A 96 17.31 -15.96 -6.00
C GLU A 96 17.34 -14.45 -6.31
N ILE A 97 18.53 -13.83 -6.27
CA ILE A 97 18.67 -12.37 -6.52
C ILE A 97 18.27 -12.03 -7.95
N ALA A 98 18.62 -12.86 -8.93
CA ALA A 98 18.19 -12.67 -10.30
C ALA A 98 16.65 -12.61 -10.45
N GLU A 99 15.94 -13.42 -9.67
CA GLU A 99 14.48 -13.41 -9.64
C GLU A 99 13.90 -12.11 -9.08
N LEU A 100 14.60 -11.49 -8.11
CA LEU A 100 14.15 -10.22 -7.52
C LEU A 100 14.39 -9.03 -8.46
N GLU A 101 15.50 -9.03 -9.19
CA GLU A 101 15.88 -7.90 -10.06
C GLU A 101 15.21 -7.98 -11.43
N ASP A 102 15.23 -9.16 -12.05
CA ASP A 102 14.78 -9.35 -13.42
C ASP A 102 13.37 -9.91 -13.53
N GLY A 103 12.85 -10.52 -12.46
CA GLY A 103 11.60 -11.29 -12.50
C GLY A 103 10.31 -10.47 -12.58
N GLY A 104 10.42 -9.14 -12.54
CA GLY A 104 9.29 -8.21 -12.58
C GLY A 104 8.75 -7.82 -11.22
N THR A 105 7.67 -7.04 -11.22
CA THR A 105 7.12 -6.41 -10.01
C THR A 105 5.63 -6.67 -9.82
N THR A 106 5.19 -6.64 -8.58
CA THR A 106 3.77 -6.57 -8.21
C THR A 106 3.50 -5.22 -7.58
N ALA A 107 2.68 -4.42 -8.25
CA ALA A 107 2.22 -3.12 -7.77
C ALA A 107 0.78 -3.22 -7.28
N THR A 108 0.56 -2.83 -6.04
CA THR A 108 -0.75 -2.84 -5.38
C THR A 108 -1.14 -1.43 -4.99
N ARG A 109 -2.36 -1.02 -5.30
CA ARG A 109 -2.92 0.27 -4.91
C ARG A 109 -4.23 0.05 -4.19
N ASN A 110 -4.35 0.62 -2.99
CA ASN A 110 -5.60 0.64 -2.25
C ASN A 110 -6.01 2.08 -1.97
N ASN A 111 -7.20 2.47 -2.45
CA ASN A 111 -7.84 3.75 -2.15
C ASN A 111 -9.02 3.50 -1.21
N GLN A 112 -9.04 4.19 -0.09
CA GLN A 112 -10.10 4.10 0.89
C GLN A 112 -10.67 5.50 1.14
N PHE A 113 -11.98 5.62 1.03
CA PHE A 113 -12.70 6.85 1.31
C PHE A 113 -13.79 6.58 2.33
N THR A 114 -13.67 7.23 3.48
CA THR A 114 -14.62 7.10 4.60
C THR A 114 -15.28 8.45 4.86
N GLN A 115 -16.58 8.45 4.99
CA GLN A 115 -17.37 9.60 5.38
C GLN A 115 -18.23 9.22 6.57
N GLN A 116 -18.40 10.15 7.49
CA GLN A 116 -19.25 9.98 8.67
C GLN A 116 -19.99 11.31 8.92
N LEU A 117 -21.27 11.21 9.15
CA LEU A 117 -22.13 12.33 9.43
C LEU A 117 -22.92 12.03 10.71
N ASN A 118 -22.80 12.90 11.69
CA ASN A 118 -23.51 12.82 12.96
C ASN A 118 -24.39 14.05 13.12
N PHE A 119 -25.65 13.81 13.46
CA PHE A 119 -26.59 14.86 13.89
C PHE A 119 -26.92 14.64 15.37
N ILE A 120 -26.85 15.70 16.13
CA ILE A 120 -27.14 15.72 17.56
C ILE A 120 -28.25 16.76 17.77
N PHE A 121 -29.39 16.30 18.25
CA PHE A 121 -30.57 17.13 18.49
C PHE A 121 -30.97 17.10 19.95
N THR A 122 -31.20 18.26 20.54
CA THR A 122 -31.69 18.44 21.90
C THR A 122 -32.93 19.29 21.90
N PRO A 123 -34.07 18.81 21.33
CA PRO A 123 -35.25 19.64 21.10
C PRO A 123 -35.92 20.12 22.38
N VAL A 124 -35.79 19.36 23.46
CA VAL A 124 -36.34 19.65 24.77
C VAL A 124 -35.33 19.29 25.85
N LYS A 125 -35.35 19.97 26.97
CA LYS A 125 -34.45 19.68 28.10
C LYS A 125 -34.58 18.21 28.55
N GLY A 126 -33.45 17.48 28.53
CA GLY A 126 -33.42 16.06 28.90
C GLY A 126 -33.55 15.07 27.72
N TRP A 127 -33.87 15.54 26.51
CA TRP A 127 -33.94 14.71 25.32
C TRP A 127 -32.71 14.91 24.42
N ASN A 128 -31.94 13.86 24.20
CA ASN A 128 -30.82 13.83 23.27
C ASN A 128 -31.08 12.78 22.18
N ILE A 129 -31.14 13.20 20.95
CA ILE A 129 -31.32 12.34 19.78
C ILE A 129 -30.01 12.39 18.97
N HIS A 130 -29.39 11.23 18.76
CA HIS A 130 -28.21 11.07 17.96
C HIS A 130 -28.55 10.27 16.71
N LEU A 131 -28.27 10.83 15.54
CA LEU A 131 -28.37 10.15 14.25
C LEU A 131 -26.97 10.09 13.65
N GLU A 132 -26.52 8.89 13.34
CA GLU A 132 -25.21 8.64 12.76
C GLU A 132 -25.36 7.91 11.43
N GLY A 133 -24.68 8.40 10.41
CA GLY A 133 -24.52 7.74 9.11
C GLY A 133 -23.04 7.65 8.77
N ALA A 134 -22.58 6.47 8.37
CA ALA A 134 -21.23 6.25 7.92
C ALA A 134 -21.22 5.49 6.59
N MET A 135 -20.32 5.90 5.70
CA MET A 135 -20.08 5.25 4.41
C MET A 135 -18.57 5.05 4.22
N ARG A 136 -18.19 3.85 3.80
CA ARG A 136 -16.81 3.52 3.46
C ARG A 136 -16.79 2.86 2.09
N ASN A 137 -16.03 3.46 1.19
CA ASN A 137 -15.72 2.91 -0.13
C ASN A 137 -14.25 2.52 -0.15
N GLU A 138 -13.96 1.34 -0.68
CA GLU A 138 -12.61 0.83 -0.82
C GLU A 138 -12.44 0.31 -2.24
N PHE A 139 -11.40 0.78 -2.92
CA PHE A 139 -11.05 0.37 -4.27
C PHE A 139 -9.64 -0.19 -4.25
N TYR A 140 -9.54 -1.47 -4.55
CA TYR A 140 -8.29 -2.20 -4.60
C TYR A 140 -7.90 -2.55 -6.04
N LYS A 141 -6.65 -2.28 -6.39
CA LYS A 141 -6.07 -2.65 -7.68
C LYS A 141 -4.72 -3.31 -7.46
N SER A 142 -4.52 -4.48 -8.04
CA SER A 142 -3.23 -5.16 -8.10
C SER A 142 -2.83 -5.41 -9.55
N LYS A 143 -1.57 -5.19 -9.86
CA LYS A 143 -0.98 -5.47 -11.15
C LYS A 143 0.34 -6.20 -10.94
N THR A 144 0.44 -7.41 -11.49
CA THR A 144 1.66 -8.21 -11.47
C THR A 144 2.21 -8.28 -12.89
N ASN A 145 3.46 -7.87 -13.06
CA ASN A 145 4.23 -8.07 -14.26
C ASN A 145 5.26 -9.16 -13.98
N LYS A 146 5.30 -10.17 -14.80
CA LYS A 146 6.25 -11.28 -14.67
C LYS A 146 7.11 -11.36 -15.92
N PHE A 147 8.42 -11.40 -15.74
CA PHE A 147 9.40 -11.49 -16.82
C PHE A 147 10.20 -12.79 -16.72
N PRO A 148 10.73 -13.29 -17.84
CA PRO A 148 11.58 -14.46 -17.84
C PRO A 148 12.90 -14.16 -17.12
N VAL A 149 13.32 -15.05 -16.23
CA VAL A 149 14.56 -14.95 -15.47
C VAL A 149 15.59 -15.90 -16.04
N TYR A 150 16.80 -15.41 -16.20
CA TYR A 150 17.92 -16.20 -16.72
C TYR A 150 18.99 -16.37 -15.66
N SER A 151 19.63 -17.53 -15.69
CA SER A 151 20.85 -17.84 -14.96
C SER A 151 21.98 -18.15 -15.92
N TYR A 152 23.19 -18.15 -15.40
CA TYR A 152 24.40 -18.36 -16.20
C TYR A 152 25.23 -19.50 -15.63
N TYR A 153 25.78 -20.32 -16.51
CA TYR A 153 26.77 -21.31 -16.16
C TYR A 153 28.15 -20.65 -16.01
N ALA A 154 29.09 -21.37 -15.41
CA ALA A 154 30.44 -20.86 -15.19
C ALA A 154 31.19 -20.52 -16.51
N ASP A 155 30.78 -21.09 -17.62
CA ASP A 155 31.30 -20.81 -18.97
C ASP A 155 30.68 -19.57 -19.59
N GLY A 156 29.72 -18.89 -18.89
CA GLY A 156 28.99 -17.72 -19.39
C GLY A 156 27.76 -18.06 -20.24
N THR A 157 27.45 -19.35 -20.43
CA THR A 157 26.27 -19.77 -21.21
C THR A 157 25.00 -19.43 -20.45
N LYS A 158 24.09 -18.70 -21.10
CA LYS A 158 22.80 -18.28 -20.58
C LYS A 158 21.76 -19.39 -20.72
N TRP A 159 21.00 -19.66 -19.67
CA TRP A 159 19.86 -20.57 -19.73
C TRP A 159 18.63 -19.96 -19.02
N LEU A 160 17.46 -20.38 -19.45
CA LEU A 160 16.19 -19.88 -18.93
C LEU A 160 15.85 -20.59 -17.60
N ARG A 161 15.90 -19.86 -16.49
CA ARG A 161 15.56 -20.37 -15.17
C ARG A 161 14.07 -20.42 -14.93
N ASP A 162 13.35 -19.34 -15.28
CA ASP A 162 11.89 -19.27 -15.20
C ASP A 162 11.32 -18.67 -16.48
N SER A 163 10.46 -19.43 -17.14
CA SER A 163 9.74 -19.01 -18.33
C SER A 163 8.52 -18.15 -18.01
N GLY A 164 8.30 -17.79 -16.73
CA GLY A 164 7.19 -16.98 -16.32
C GLY A 164 7.15 -15.68 -17.10
N TYR A 165 6.19 -15.58 -18.00
CA TYR A 165 5.97 -14.43 -18.86
C TYR A 165 4.51 -14.04 -18.80
N GLY A 166 4.26 -12.76 -18.57
CA GLY A 166 2.90 -12.25 -18.59
C GLY A 166 2.66 -11.09 -17.63
N SER A 167 1.50 -10.50 -17.75
CA SER A 167 1.00 -9.53 -16.78
C SER A 167 -0.41 -9.91 -16.35
N VAL A 168 -0.65 -9.84 -15.06
CA VAL A 168 -1.97 -10.06 -14.46
C VAL A 168 -2.36 -8.81 -13.71
N ALA A 169 -3.57 -8.32 -13.97
CA ALA A 169 -4.15 -7.21 -13.24
C ALA A 169 -5.47 -7.64 -12.63
N SER A 170 -5.68 -7.28 -11.38
CA SER A 170 -6.96 -7.44 -10.68
C SER A 170 -7.42 -6.10 -10.10
N VAL A 171 -8.70 -5.86 -10.17
CA VAL A 171 -9.36 -4.68 -9.61
C VAL A 171 -10.57 -5.17 -8.84
N SER A 172 -10.76 -4.68 -7.61
CA SER A 172 -11.94 -4.94 -6.79
C SER A 172 -12.42 -3.66 -6.13
N ASP A 173 -13.71 -3.53 -6.01
CA ASP A 173 -14.42 -2.45 -5.33
C ASP A 173 -14.91 -2.92 -3.96
#